data_cc893d2e516ef1c0bef876bd5e2e1bbf
#
_entry.id   cc893d2e516ef1c0bef876bd5e2e1bbf
#
_cell.length_a   1.000
_cell.length_b   1.000
_cell.length_c   1.000
_cell.angle_alpha   90.00
_cell.angle_beta   90.00
_cell.angle_gamma   90.00
#
_symmetry.space_group_name_H-M   'P 1'
#
loop_
_entity.id
_entity.type
_entity.pdbx_description
1 polymer ?
#
loop_
_entity_poly.entity_id
_entity_poly.type
_entity_poly.pdbx_seq_one_letter_code
_entity_poly.pdbx_strand_id
1 'polypeptide(L)'
;LVKPGRTAAGYRTYSASDVERLRFILGLQRDHYLPLKVIKGHLDALDRGESPELPGVSRSVQPVVVGIPNRLDRAELCERSGASEDLVKEAVSQGLLPSGPLFEARHVQIVEMLVQAEGFGLSPRHLRGMPQAIRRELDLVRHAVDAGSQRNAKGKRSQRELQRELAGVVQQLREALLRQALDGLE
;
A
#
# COMPACT_ATOMS: atom_id res chain seq x y z
N LEU A 1 -1.35 19.69 13.77
CA LEU A 1 -1.24 18.92 12.53
C LEU A 1 0.14 19.09 11.89
N VAL A 2 0.44 20.27 11.29
CA VAL A 2 1.76 20.60 10.71
C VAL A 2 2.17 21.98 11.21
N LYS A 3 3.44 22.16 11.55
CA LYS A 3 4.00 23.42 12.02
C LYS A 3 5.12 23.86 11.04
N PRO A 4 4.81 24.62 9.97
CA PRO A 4 5.82 25.06 9.02
C PRO A 4 6.83 26.00 9.66
N GLY A 5 8.08 25.89 9.20
CA GLY A 5 9.11 26.89 9.47
C GLY A 5 8.80 28.23 8.77
N ARG A 6 9.58 29.27 9.06
CA ARG A 6 9.49 30.54 8.35
C ARG A 6 10.88 30.95 7.85
N THR A 7 10.94 31.50 6.63
CA THR A 7 12.14 32.10 6.10
C THR A 7 12.36 33.47 6.77
N ALA A 8 13.56 34.04 6.64
CA ALA A 8 13.85 35.41 7.07
C ALA A 8 12.92 36.47 6.44
N ALA A 9 12.39 36.19 5.26
CA ALA A 9 11.40 37.04 4.55
C ALA A 9 9.94 36.73 4.94
N GLY A 10 9.67 35.86 5.98
CA GLY A 10 8.34 35.60 6.52
C GLY A 10 7.53 34.52 5.77
N TYR A 11 8.04 33.97 4.68
CA TYR A 11 7.35 32.91 3.94
C TYR A 11 7.37 31.55 4.72
N ARG A 12 6.30 30.77 4.58
CA ARG A 12 6.22 29.46 5.18
C ARG A 12 7.11 28.46 4.41
N THR A 13 7.97 27.75 5.13
CA THR A 13 8.77 26.65 4.60
C THR A 13 8.29 25.33 5.18
N TYR A 14 8.19 24.32 4.32
CA TYR A 14 7.79 22.98 4.69
C TYR A 14 8.95 22.03 4.46
N SER A 15 9.28 21.22 5.44
CA SER A 15 10.23 20.12 5.29
C SER A 15 9.60 18.98 4.45
N ALA A 16 10.42 18.05 3.98
CA ALA A 16 9.91 16.86 3.28
C ALA A 16 8.91 16.08 4.14
N SER A 17 9.17 15.95 5.45
CA SER A 17 8.27 15.33 6.41
C SER A 17 6.95 16.08 6.59
N ASP A 18 6.97 17.41 6.56
CA ASP A 18 5.73 18.20 6.60
C ASP A 18 4.86 17.97 5.36
N VAL A 19 5.47 17.86 4.19
CA VAL A 19 4.77 17.61 2.93
C VAL A 19 4.12 16.22 2.96
N GLU A 20 4.82 15.21 3.45
CA GLU A 20 4.28 13.84 3.59
C GLU A 20 3.13 13.80 4.61
N ARG A 21 3.31 14.46 5.76
CA ARG A 21 2.26 14.58 6.79
C ARG A 21 1.02 15.29 6.24
N LEU A 22 1.20 16.33 5.43
CA LEU A 22 0.10 16.99 4.74
C LEU A 22 -0.60 16.08 3.72
N ARG A 23 0.14 15.31 2.93
CA ARG A 23 -0.43 14.33 1.98
C ARG A 23 -1.27 13.28 2.70
N PHE A 24 -0.78 12.77 3.83
CA PHE A 24 -1.51 11.82 4.68
C PHE A 24 -2.82 12.41 5.20
N ILE A 25 -2.78 13.64 5.77
CA ILE A 25 -3.97 14.34 6.26
C ILE A 25 -5.00 14.54 5.15
N LEU A 26 -4.56 15.03 3.99
CA LEU A 26 -5.43 15.27 2.84
C LEU A 26 -5.99 13.96 2.26
N GLY A 27 -5.21 12.87 2.30
CA GLY A 27 -5.68 11.53 1.93
C GLY A 27 -6.82 11.07 2.83
N LEU A 28 -6.65 11.15 4.16
CA LEU A 28 -7.69 10.77 5.12
C LEU A 28 -8.96 11.61 5.00
N GLN A 29 -8.82 12.91 4.71
CA GLN A 29 -9.99 13.76 4.48
C GLN A 29 -10.71 13.43 3.17
N ARG A 30 -9.95 13.19 2.09
CA ARG A 30 -10.50 12.96 0.76
C ARG A 30 -11.11 11.56 0.64
N ASP A 31 -10.41 10.55 1.15
CA ASP A 31 -10.75 9.13 0.90
C ASP A 31 -11.67 8.56 2.00
N HIS A 32 -11.62 9.12 3.22
CA HIS A 32 -12.38 8.64 4.38
C HIS A 32 -13.26 9.71 5.03
N TYR A 33 -13.29 10.95 4.52
CA TYR A 33 -14.09 12.07 5.03
C TYR A 33 -13.90 12.33 6.53
N LEU A 34 -12.71 12.01 7.08
CA LEU A 34 -12.45 12.15 8.50
C LEU A 34 -12.31 13.62 8.93
N PRO A 35 -12.96 14.05 10.03
CA PRO A 35 -12.78 15.39 10.56
C PRO A 35 -11.33 15.65 10.99
N LEU A 36 -10.80 16.86 10.76
CA LEU A 36 -9.43 17.23 11.14
C LEU A 36 -9.11 16.99 12.61
N LYS A 37 -10.11 17.06 13.50
CA LYS A 37 -9.95 16.78 14.93
C LYS A 37 -9.61 15.31 15.18
N VAL A 38 -10.24 14.39 14.47
CA VAL A 38 -9.98 12.93 14.54
C VAL A 38 -8.60 12.64 13.99
N ILE A 39 -8.28 13.19 12.82
CA ILE A 39 -6.97 13.04 12.20
C ILE A 39 -5.86 13.58 13.12
N LYS A 40 -6.09 14.72 13.79
CA LYS A 40 -5.12 15.27 14.75
C LYS A 40 -4.89 14.32 15.92
N GLY A 41 -5.93 13.79 16.53
CA GLY A 41 -5.82 12.82 17.63
C GLY A 41 -5.03 11.59 17.24
N HIS A 42 -5.27 11.07 16.01
CA HIS A 42 -4.54 9.94 15.47
C HIS A 42 -3.05 10.25 15.24
N LEU A 43 -2.73 11.41 14.66
CA LEU A 43 -1.34 11.85 14.47
C LEU A 43 -0.61 12.08 15.79
N ASP A 44 -1.29 12.66 16.79
CA ASP A 44 -0.72 12.89 18.11
C ASP A 44 -0.44 11.55 18.83
N ALA A 45 -1.23 10.51 18.59
CA ALA A 45 -0.99 9.16 19.09
C ALA A 45 0.17 8.46 18.37
N LEU A 46 0.24 8.58 17.04
CA LEU A 46 1.40 8.10 16.25
C LEU A 46 2.71 8.77 16.69
N ASP A 47 2.69 10.08 16.95
CA ASP A 47 3.86 10.82 17.43
C ASP A 47 4.33 10.35 18.83
N ARG A 48 3.46 9.64 19.59
CA ARG A 48 3.80 8.96 20.86
C ARG A 48 4.21 7.49 20.69
N GLY A 49 4.25 6.97 19.44
CA GLY A 49 4.56 5.58 19.15
C GLY A 49 3.39 4.61 19.36
N GLU A 50 2.17 5.11 19.54
CA GLU A 50 0.95 4.32 19.61
C GLU A 50 0.45 4.00 18.20
N SER A 51 -0.27 2.89 18.02
CA SER A 51 -0.91 2.52 16.74
C SER A 51 -2.43 2.53 16.90
N PRO A 52 -3.06 3.72 17.00
CA PRO A 52 -4.50 3.81 17.17
C PRO A 52 -5.23 3.41 15.89
N GLU A 53 -6.35 2.69 16.04
CA GLU A 53 -7.23 2.37 14.92
C GLU A 53 -8.04 3.61 14.52
N LEU A 54 -8.14 3.88 13.21
CA LEU A 54 -9.01 4.93 12.68
C LEU A 54 -10.42 4.38 12.47
N PRO A 55 -11.46 5.03 13.00
CA PRO A 55 -12.84 4.62 12.78
C PRO A 55 -13.18 4.65 11.27
N GLY A 56 -13.65 3.52 10.73
CA GLY A 56 -14.07 3.43 9.32
C GLY A 56 -12.94 3.20 8.31
N VAL A 57 -11.70 3.02 8.77
CA VAL A 57 -10.58 2.64 7.90
C VAL A 57 -10.25 1.17 8.17
N SER A 58 -10.53 0.31 7.19
CA SER A 58 -10.14 -1.10 7.28
C SER A 58 -8.63 -1.24 7.43
N ARG A 59 -8.18 -2.26 8.16
CA ARG A 59 -6.76 -2.57 8.47
C ARG A 59 -5.78 -2.59 7.28
N SER A 60 -6.28 -2.54 6.05
CA SER A 60 -5.45 -2.50 4.83
C SER A 60 -4.76 -1.15 4.57
N VAL A 61 -5.09 -0.10 5.33
CA VAL A 61 -4.38 1.18 5.28
C VAL A 61 -3.63 1.37 6.59
N GLN A 62 -2.56 0.62 6.77
CA GLN A 62 -1.62 0.93 7.84
C GLN A 62 -1.01 2.31 7.59
N PRO A 63 -0.94 3.17 8.62
CA PRO A 63 -0.31 4.47 8.48
C PRO A 63 1.16 4.26 8.07
N VAL A 64 1.56 4.89 6.98
CA VAL A 64 2.97 5.11 6.70
C VAL A 64 3.54 5.84 7.92
N VAL A 65 4.39 5.19 8.68
CA VAL A 65 5.07 5.80 9.82
C VAL A 65 5.88 6.96 9.28
N VAL A 66 5.42 8.18 9.57
CA VAL A 66 6.08 9.42 9.14
C VAL A 66 7.41 9.51 9.89
N GLY A 67 8.50 9.28 9.21
CA GLY A 67 9.86 9.27 9.77
C GLY A 67 10.77 8.17 9.25
N ILE A 68 10.24 7.18 8.52
CA ILE A 68 11.05 6.15 7.87
C ILE A 68 11.49 6.70 6.50
N PRO A 69 12.79 6.70 6.17
CA PRO A 69 13.20 6.99 4.81
C PRO A 69 12.40 6.07 3.88
N ASN A 70 11.73 6.67 2.89
CA ASN A 70 10.81 5.95 1.99
C ASN A 70 11.53 4.92 1.11
N ARG A 71 12.84 4.76 1.33
CA ARG A 71 13.72 3.81 0.64
C ARG A 71 14.57 3.07 1.65
N LEU A 72 14.47 1.76 1.62
CA LEU A 72 15.19 0.83 2.46
C LEU A 72 16.24 0.15 1.59
N ASP A 73 17.42 -0.05 2.12
CA ASP A 73 18.35 -0.99 1.52
C ASP A 73 17.93 -2.44 1.82
N ARG A 74 18.68 -3.40 1.30
CA ARG A 74 18.34 -4.83 1.50
C ARG A 74 18.48 -5.25 2.95
N ALA A 75 19.48 -4.76 3.66
CA ALA A 75 19.72 -5.11 5.05
C ALA A 75 18.60 -4.59 5.95
N GLU A 76 18.21 -3.32 5.76
CA GLU A 76 17.07 -2.72 6.46
C GLU A 76 15.74 -3.41 6.15
N LEU A 77 15.54 -3.86 4.89
CA LEU A 77 14.36 -4.62 4.51
C LEU A 77 14.32 -5.97 5.24
N CYS A 78 15.45 -6.70 5.30
CA CYS A 78 15.57 -7.97 6.01
C CYS A 78 15.33 -7.78 7.52
N GLU A 79 15.98 -6.79 8.13
CA GLU A 79 15.83 -6.50 9.56
C GLU A 79 14.37 -6.23 9.94
N ARG A 80 13.67 -5.40 9.16
CA ARG A 80 12.28 -5.02 9.44
C ARG A 80 11.27 -6.13 9.19
N SER A 81 11.51 -6.95 8.19
CA SER A 81 10.59 -8.05 7.82
C SER A 81 10.89 -9.38 8.50
N GLY A 82 12.06 -9.49 9.18
CA GLY A 82 12.54 -10.76 9.74
C GLY A 82 12.98 -11.77 8.68
N ALA A 83 13.19 -11.34 7.44
CA ALA A 83 13.53 -12.21 6.32
C ALA A 83 15.04 -12.45 6.21
N SER A 84 15.42 -13.62 5.70
CA SER A 84 16.79 -13.88 5.28
C SER A 84 17.12 -13.12 3.98
N GLU A 85 18.40 -12.79 3.79
CA GLU A 85 18.85 -12.19 2.51
C GLU A 85 18.54 -13.08 1.31
N ASP A 86 18.61 -14.39 1.47
CA ASP A 86 18.36 -15.34 0.38
C ASP A 86 16.90 -15.37 -0.03
N LEU A 87 15.97 -15.27 0.93
CA LEU A 87 14.55 -15.10 0.64
C LEU A 87 14.29 -13.83 -0.18
N VAL A 88 14.89 -12.70 0.22
CA VAL A 88 14.75 -11.42 -0.51
C VAL A 88 15.39 -11.51 -1.91
N LYS A 89 16.57 -12.11 -2.07
CA LYS A 89 17.20 -12.34 -3.37
C LYS A 89 16.33 -13.20 -4.27
N GLU A 90 15.79 -14.30 -3.75
CA GLU A 90 14.89 -15.17 -4.49
C GLU A 90 13.60 -14.43 -4.89
N ALA A 91 12.99 -13.67 -3.98
CA ALA A 91 11.80 -12.86 -4.27
C ALA A 91 12.03 -11.84 -5.40
N VAL A 92 13.20 -11.19 -5.42
CA VAL A 92 13.60 -10.30 -6.54
C VAL A 92 13.76 -11.09 -7.84
N SER A 93 14.42 -12.25 -7.81
CA SER A 93 14.63 -13.08 -9.00
C SER A 93 13.33 -13.61 -9.62
N GLN A 94 12.33 -13.88 -8.78
CA GLN A 94 11.00 -14.33 -9.20
C GLN A 94 10.04 -13.17 -9.54
N GLY A 95 10.50 -11.91 -9.43
CA GLY A 95 9.71 -10.71 -9.76
C GLY A 95 8.61 -10.37 -8.75
N LEU A 96 8.67 -10.93 -7.55
CA LEU A 96 7.78 -10.59 -6.42
C LEU A 96 8.19 -9.25 -5.79
N LEU A 97 9.47 -8.91 -5.89
CA LEU A 97 10.03 -7.62 -5.49
C LEU A 97 10.71 -6.94 -6.69
N PRO A 98 10.81 -5.61 -6.70
CA PRO A 98 11.50 -4.89 -7.75
C PRO A 98 13.00 -5.19 -7.75
N SER A 99 13.60 -5.20 -8.95
CA SER A 99 15.04 -5.27 -9.11
C SER A 99 15.64 -3.90 -8.77
N GLY A 100 16.64 -3.88 -7.89
CA GLY A 100 17.36 -2.66 -7.52
C GLY A 100 17.96 -2.72 -6.12
N PRO A 101 18.77 -1.71 -5.77
CA PRO A 101 19.41 -1.65 -4.46
C PRO A 101 18.50 -1.13 -3.36
N LEU A 102 17.40 -0.45 -3.71
CA LEU A 102 16.51 0.22 -2.78
C LEU A 102 15.07 -0.27 -2.90
N PHE A 103 14.44 -0.46 -1.76
CA PHE A 103 13.06 -0.91 -1.60
C PHE A 103 12.21 0.20 -0.95
N GLU A 104 10.91 0.15 -1.14
CA GLU A 104 9.97 1.05 -0.46
C GLU A 104 9.40 0.37 0.80
N ALA A 105 8.92 1.17 1.76
CA ALA A 105 8.33 0.66 3.00
C ALA A 105 7.19 -0.36 2.77
N ARG A 106 6.42 -0.22 1.67
CA ARG A 106 5.37 -1.19 1.28
C ARG A 106 5.91 -2.59 0.97
N HIS A 107 7.20 -2.72 0.62
CA HIS A 107 7.81 -4.02 0.34
C HIS A 107 8.07 -4.83 1.60
N VAL A 108 8.17 -4.19 2.79
CA VAL A 108 8.27 -4.89 4.08
C VAL A 108 7.11 -5.84 4.26
N GLN A 109 5.88 -5.36 4.06
CA GLN A 109 4.68 -6.18 4.19
C GLN A 109 4.65 -7.37 3.21
N ILE A 110 5.14 -7.16 1.96
CA ILE A 110 5.24 -8.26 0.99
C ILE A 110 6.22 -9.32 1.49
N VAL A 111 7.38 -8.88 2.02
CA VAL A 111 8.41 -9.80 2.53
C VAL A 111 7.94 -10.53 3.79
N GLU A 112 7.25 -9.86 4.71
CA GLU A 112 6.64 -10.49 5.89
C GLU A 112 5.67 -11.63 5.49
N MET A 113 4.84 -11.41 4.45
CA MET A 113 3.97 -12.46 3.91
C MET A 113 4.78 -13.61 3.28
N LEU A 114 5.91 -13.34 2.64
CA LEU A 114 6.79 -14.38 2.10
C LEU A 114 7.47 -15.20 3.22
N VAL A 115 7.87 -14.55 4.32
CA VAL A 115 8.38 -15.25 5.52
C VAL A 115 7.32 -16.19 6.10
N GLN A 116 6.08 -15.72 6.21
CA GLN A 116 4.97 -16.56 6.66
C GLN A 116 4.73 -17.75 5.71
N ALA A 117 4.75 -17.51 4.39
CA ALA A 117 4.58 -18.56 3.39
C ALA A 117 5.69 -19.60 3.44
N GLU A 118 6.94 -19.17 3.70
CA GLU A 118 8.09 -20.07 3.88
C GLU A 118 7.89 -21.00 5.08
N GLY A 119 7.28 -20.52 6.16
CA GLY A 119 6.90 -21.34 7.31
C GLY A 119 5.94 -22.48 6.97
N PHE A 120 5.18 -22.38 5.88
CA PHE A 120 4.33 -23.42 5.30
C PHE A 120 5.02 -24.20 4.15
N GLY A 121 6.30 -23.98 3.89
CA GLY A 121 7.06 -24.62 2.83
C GLY A 121 6.89 -23.98 1.43
N LEU A 122 6.25 -22.82 1.34
CA LEU A 122 6.09 -22.06 0.08
C LEU A 122 7.21 -21.04 -0.08
N SER A 123 8.23 -21.36 -0.90
CA SER A 123 9.29 -20.41 -1.25
C SER A 123 8.86 -19.50 -2.43
N PRO A 124 9.56 -18.37 -2.67
CA PRO A 124 9.25 -17.42 -3.75
C PRO A 124 9.13 -18.04 -5.14
N ARG A 125 9.89 -19.11 -5.44
CA ARG A 125 9.81 -19.83 -6.73
C ARG A 125 8.44 -20.46 -6.99
N HIS A 126 7.75 -20.90 -5.95
CA HIS A 126 6.40 -21.44 -6.07
C HIS A 126 5.38 -20.35 -6.44
N LEU A 127 5.68 -19.09 -6.09
CA LEU A 127 4.83 -17.93 -6.28
C LEU A 127 5.17 -17.14 -7.57
N ARG A 128 6.10 -17.62 -8.41
CA ARG A 128 6.57 -16.95 -9.64
C ARG A 128 5.46 -16.55 -10.63
N GLY A 129 4.34 -17.25 -10.60
CA GLY A 129 3.18 -16.95 -11.45
C GLY A 129 2.32 -15.79 -10.97
N MET A 130 2.42 -15.43 -9.69
CA MET A 130 1.59 -14.38 -9.07
C MET A 130 1.76 -12.99 -9.72
N PRO A 131 2.98 -12.48 -9.94
CA PRO A 131 3.15 -11.16 -10.56
C PRO A 131 2.51 -11.07 -11.94
N GLN A 132 2.57 -12.14 -12.72
CA GLN A 132 1.96 -12.18 -14.05
C GLN A 132 0.43 -12.24 -13.98
N ALA A 133 -0.13 -12.98 -13.03
CA ALA A 133 -1.58 -13.03 -12.78
C ALA A 133 -2.10 -11.63 -12.41
N ILE A 134 -1.42 -10.96 -11.49
CA ILE A 134 -1.78 -9.58 -11.07
C ILE A 134 -1.70 -8.60 -12.25
N ARG A 135 -0.68 -8.70 -13.11
CA ARG A 135 -0.59 -7.85 -14.30
C ARG A 135 -1.78 -8.05 -15.24
N ARG A 136 -2.17 -9.30 -15.51
CA ARG A 136 -3.34 -9.60 -16.34
C ARG A 136 -4.62 -9.04 -15.75
N GLU A 137 -4.82 -9.15 -14.44
CA GLU A 137 -5.97 -8.56 -13.74
C GLU A 137 -5.98 -7.03 -13.86
N LEU A 138 -4.82 -6.38 -13.68
CA LEU A 138 -4.72 -4.93 -13.86
C LEU A 138 -5.00 -4.50 -15.30
N ASP A 139 -4.58 -5.27 -16.29
CA ASP A 139 -4.89 -4.98 -17.71
C ASP A 139 -6.38 -5.12 -17.99
N LEU A 140 -7.06 -6.12 -17.43
CA LEU A 140 -8.53 -6.24 -17.50
C LEU A 140 -9.23 -5.02 -16.88
N VAL A 141 -8.78 -4.59 -15.69
CA VAL A 141 -9.32 -3.40 -15.02
C VAL A 141 -9.13 -2.16 -15.88
N ARG A 142 -7.96 -1.96 -16.46
CA ARG A 142 -7.67 -0.82 -17.35
C ARG A 142 -8.59 -0.82 -18.57
N HIS A 143 -8.65 -1.94 -19.29
CA HIS A 143 -9.50 -2.06 -20.48
C HIS A 143 -10.99 -1.81 -20.17
N ALA A 144 -11.49 -2.34 -19.06
CA ALA A 144 -12.88 -2.14 -18.67
C ALA A 144 -13.19 -0.67 -18.35
N VAL A 145 -12.29 0.03 -17.65
CA VAL A 145 -12.44 1.45 -17.33
C VAL A 145 -12.34 2.30 -18.60
N ASP A 146 -11.41 2.00 -19.51
CA ASP A 146 -11.26 2.72 -20.79
C ASP A 146 -12.51 2.57 -21.66
N ALA A 147 -13.04 1.36 -21.78
CA ALA A 147 -14.29 1.09 -22.50
C ALA A 147 -15.52 1.77 -21.87
N GLY A 148 -15.58 1.81 -20.52
CA GLY A 148 -16.64 2.48 -19.77
C GLY A 148 -16.57 4.00 -19.89
N SER A 149 -15.38 4.57 -19.91
CA SER A 149 -15.16 6.02 -20.06
C SER A 149 -15.62 6.55 -21.41
N GLN A 150 -15.49 5.76 -22.48
CA GLN A 150 -15.98 6.11 -23.81
C GLN A 150 -17.52 6.15 -23.89
N ARG A 151 -18.21 5.33 -23.05
CA ARG A 151 -19.68 5.28 -23.02
C ARG A 151 -20.31 6.34 -22.11
N ASN A 152 -19.59 6.77 -21.06
CA ASN A 152 -20.07 7.68 -20.03
C ASN A 152 -19.25 8.99 -19.96
N ALA A 153 -19.14 9.72 -21.06
CA ALA A 153 -18.44 11.02 -21.15
C ALA A 153 -18.97 12.12 -20.21
N LYS A 154 -20.01 11.86 -19.39
CA LYS A 154 -20.63 12.82 -18.45
C LYS A 154 -20.32 12.57 -16.97
N GLY A 155 -19.55 11.55 -16.61
CA GLY A 155 -19.23 11.25 -15.21
C GLY A 155 -18.04 12.04 -14.69
N LYS A 156 -18.19 12.74 -13.56
CA LYS A 156 -17.15 13.54 -12.87
C LYS A 156 -16.08 12.67 -12.14
N ARG A 157 -16.15 11.34 -12.23
CA ARG A 157 -15.19 10.46 -11.54
C ARG A 157 -13.89 10.35 -12.32
N SER A 158 -12.76 10.43 -11.62
CA SER A 158 -11.46 10.27 -12.26
C SER A 158 -11.26 8.79 -12.69
N GLN A 159 -10.56 8.59 -13.81
CA GLN A 159 -10.22 7.26 -14.30
C GLN A 159 -9.51 6.40 -13.23
N ARG A 160 -8.68 7.05 -12.41
CA ARG A 160 -7.98 6.39 -11.28
C ARG A 160 -8.93 5.90 -10.18
N GLU A 161 -9.99 6.63 -9.89
CA GLU A 161 -11.01 6.20 -8.91
C GLU A 161 -11.77 4.98 -9.41
N LEU A 162 -12.20 5.00 -10.67
CA LEU A 162 -12.86 3.86 -11.30
C LEU A 162 -11.97 2.62 -11.34
N GLN A 163 -10.67 2.78 -11.65
CA GLN A 163 -9.70 1.68 -11.63
C GLN A 163 -9.57 1.07 -10.23
N ARG A 164 -9.50 1.89 -9.17
CA ARG A 164 -9.42 1.40 -7.79
C ARG A 164 -10.69 0.68 -7.36
N GLU A 165 -11.85 1.24 -7.68
CA GLU A 165 -13.14 0.65 -7.36
C GLU A 165 -13.28 -0.73 -8.04
N LEU A 166 -12.99 -0.80 -9.33
CA LEU A 166 -13.06 -2.06 -10.09
C LEU A 166 -12.01 -3.08 -9.61
N ALA A 167 -10.79 -2.64 -9.29
CA ALA A 167 -9.76 -3.52 -8.71
C ALA A 167 -10.23 -4.11 -7.37
N GLY A 168 -10.92 -3.31 -6.53
CA GLY A 168 -11.52 -3.81 -5.29
C GLY A 168 -12.58 -4.89 -5.53
N VAL A 169 -13.43 -4.72 -6.54
CA VAL A 169 -14.43 -5.74 -6.93
C VAL A 169 -13.76 -7.03 -7.40
N VAL A 170 -12.71 -6.94 -8.24
CA VAL A 170 -11.95 -8.10 -8.72
C VAL A 170 -11.29 -8.85 -7.57
N GLN A 171 -10.73 -8.12 -6.58
CA GLN A 171 -10.16 -8.73 -5.40
C GLN A 171 -11.20 -9.48 -4.56
N GLN A 172 -12.37 -8.87 -4.31
CA GLN A 172 -13.46 -9.53 -3.57
C GLN A 172 -13.95 -10.79 -4.28
N LEU A 173 -14.07 -10.74 -5.61
CA LEU A 173 -14.42 -11.91 -6.42
C LEU A 173 -13.37 -13.02 -6.28
N ARG A 174 -12.09 -12.69 -6.34
CA ARG A 174 -11.00 -13.64 -6.14
C ARG A 174 -11.06 -14.32 -4.76
N GLU A 175 -11.30 -13.53 -3.71
CA GLU A 175 -11.44 -14.06 -2.35
C GLU A 175 -12.65 -15.02 -2.23
N ALA A 176 -13.78 -14.68 -2.86
CA ALA A 176 -14.97 -15.53 -2.88
C ALA A 176 -14.71 -16.84 -3.61
N LEU A 177 -14.05 -16.78 -4.78
CA LEU A 177 -13.69 -17.98 -5.55
C LEU A 177 -12.69 -18.87 -4.82
N LEU A 178 -11.72 -18.25 -4.12
CA LEU A 178 -10.75 -18.99 -3.31
C LEU A 178 -11.44 -19.73 -2.16
N ARG A 179 -12.37 -19.08 -1.44
CA ARG A 179 -13.16 -19.74 -0.39
C ARG A 179 -13.96 -20.91 -0.97
N GLN A 180 -14.67 -20.69 -2.07
CA GLN A 180 -15.42 -21.76 -2.74
C GLN A 180 -14.53 -22.96 -3.12
N ALA A 181 -13.31 -22.69 -3.59
CA ALA A 181 -12.37 -23.75 -3.94
C ALA A 181 -11.86 -24.50 -2.70
N LEU A 182 -11.64 -23.82 -1.58
CA LEU A 182 -11.22 -24.42 -0.32
C LEU A 182 -12.33 -25.29 0.29
N ASP A 183 -13.58 -24.81 0.28
CA ASP A 183 -14.74 -25.57 0.76
C ASP A 183 -14.95 -26.88 -0.05
N GLY A 184 -14.48 -26.92 -1.29
CA GLY A 184 -14.54 -28.12 -2.15
C GLY A 184 -13.40 -29.13 -1.93
N LEU A 185 -12.46 -28.86 -1.03
CA LEU A 185 -11.35 -29.76 -0.68
C LEU A 185 -11.68 -30.66 0.52
N GLU A 186 -12.81 -30.44 1.20
CA GLU A 186 -13.35 -31.30 2.26
C GLU A 186 -14.16 -32.45 1.66
#